data_a0bbe2943f4e7da76f6e2302dc769b28
#
_entry.id   a0bbe2943f4e7da76f6e2302dc769b28
#
_cell.length_a   1.000
_cell.length_b   1.000
_cell.length_c   1.000
_cell.angle_alpha   90.00
_cell.angle_beta   90.00
_cell.angle_gamma   90.00
#
_symmetry.space_group_name_H-M   'P 1'
#
loop_
_entity.id
_entity.type
_entity.pdbx_description
1 polymer ?
#
loop_
_entity_poly.entity_id
_entity_poly.type
_entity_poly.pdbx_seq_one_letter_code
_entity_poly.pdbx_strand_id
1 'polypeptide(L)' 'VIVFRKPWPMSNAPPEIESWCRDHIKGHYELNAYSVENGHYARFEAKADAMKFKLTWLPDWR' A
#
# COMPACT_ATOMS: atom_id res chain seq x y z
N VAL A 1 -5.57 -11.29 -2.78
CA VAL A 1 -4.76 -10.08 -3.04
C VAL A 1 -5.63 -8.85 -2.91
N ILE A 2 -5.15 -7.89 -2.15
CA ILE A 2 -5.86 -6.63 -1.93
C ILE A 2 -5.07 -5.52 -2.60
N VAL A 3 -5.75 -4.68 -3.38
CA VAL A 3 -5.13 -3.60 -4.14
C VAL A 3 -5.72 -2.26 -3.72
N PHE A 4 -4.85 -1.28 -3.47
CA PHE A 4 -5.26 0.10 -3.20
C PHE A 4 -4.76 0.99 -4.33
N ARG A 5 -5.66 1.54 -5.11
CA ARG A 5 -5.31 2.38 -6.25
C ARG A 5 -4.94 3.76 -5.78
N LYS A 6 -3.75 4.22 -6.18
CA LYS A 6 -3.23 5.54 -5.82
C LYS A 6 -3.42 5.85 -4.35
N PRO A 7 -2.85 5.02 -3.46
CA PRO A 7 -3.07 5.23 -2.03
C PRO A 7 -2.38 6.47 -1.47
N TRP A 8 -1.50 7.09 -2.25
CA TRP A 8 -0.86 8.35 -1.86
C TRP A 8 -0.79 9.26 -3.08
N PRO A 9 -0.68 10.59 -2.86
CA PRO A 9 -0.72 11.56 -3.97
C PRO A 9 0.54 11.63 -4.81
N MET A 10 1.60 10.95 -4.41
CA MET A 10 2.89 10.96 -5.12
C MET A 10 3.02 9.74 -6.02
N SER A 11 4.02 9.77 -6.91
CA SER A 11 4.31 8.63 -7.76
C SER A 11 4.85 7.45 -6.97
N ASN A 12 5.63 7.74 -5.92
CA ASN A 12 6.24 6.71 -5.09
C ASN A 12 5.79 6.84 -3.65
N ALA A 13 5.82 5.72 -2.93
CA ALA A 13 5.46 5.72 -1.52
C ALA A 13 6.43 6.59 -0.73
N PRO A 14 5.93 7.37 0.24
CA PRO A 14 6.81 8.08 1.14
C PRO A 14 7.69 7.13 1.94
N PRO A 15 8.92 7.55 2.28
CA PRO A 15 9.83 6.69 3.06
C PRO A 15 9.24 6.19 4.38
N GLU A 16 8.39 6.99 5.01
CA GLU A 16 7.73 6.62 6.25
C GLU A 16 6.87 5.38 6.08
N ILE A 17 6.13 5.34 4.97
CA ILE A 17 5.24 4.22 4.68
C ILE A 17 6.04 2.98 4.36
N GLU A 18 7.13 3.13 3.60
CA GLU A 18 7.99 2.00 3.29
C GLU A 18 8.57 1.38 4.55
N SER A 19 9.08 2.22 5.45
CA SER A 19 9.63 1.75 6.72
C SER A 19 8.58 1.05 7.56
N TRP A 20 7.40 1.66 7.64
CA TRP A 20 6.31 1.09 8.40
C TRP A 20 5.92 -0.30 7.89
N CYS A 21 5.79 -0.41 6.57
CA CYS A 21 5.43 -1.69 5.97
C CYS A 21 6.47 -2.76 6.24
N ARG A 22 7.74 -2.40 6.11
CA ARG A 22 8.82 -3.34 6.37
C ARG A 22 8.77 -3.87 7.80
N ASP A 23 8.39 -2.99 8.74
CA ASP A 23 8.37 -3.37 10.14
C ASP A 23 7.08 -4.07 10.57
N HIS A 24 5.97 -3.81 9.90
CA HIS A 24 4.67 -4.28 10.36
C HIS A 24 4.01 -5.29 9.43
N ILE A 25 4.34 -5.29 8.15
CA ILE A 25 3.73 -6.20 7.20
C ILE A 25 4.59 -7.46 7.11
N LYS A 26 3.97 -8.61 7.31
CA LYS A 26 4.70 -9.87 7.33
C LYS A 26 4.62 -10.65 6.04
N GLY A 27 3.54 -10.46 5.27
CA GLY A 27 3.38 -11.13 3.99
C GLY A 27 4.00 -10.33 2.86
N HIS A 28 3.82 -10.82 1.65
CA HIS A 28 4.30 -10.10 0.47
C HIS A 28 3.48 -8.86 0.23
N TYR A 29 4.14 -7.81 -0.20
CA TYR A 29 3.48 -6.57 -0.57
C TYR A 29 4.30 -5.81 -1.59
N GLU A 30 3.65 -4.91 -2.34
CA GLU A 30 4.30 -3.98 -3.24
C GLU A 30 3.67 -2.60 -3.05
N LEU A 31 4.50 -1.58 -2.93
CA LEU A 31 4.02 -0.23 -2.68
C LEU A 31 3.97 0.64 -3.93
N ASN A 32 4.84 0.37 -4.90
CA ASN A 32 4.95 1.22 -6.09
C ASN A 32 4.66 0.43 -7.36
N ALA A 33 3.68 -0.46 -7.30
CA ALA A 33 3.29 -1.26 -8.44
C ALA A 33 2.55 -0.43 -9.47
N TYR A 34 2.58 -0.88 -10.72
CA TYR A 34 1.89 -0.21 -11.82
C TYR A 34 1.31 -1.23 -12.77
N SER A 35 0.10 -0.99 -13.24
CA SER A 35 -0.49 -1.76 -14.31
C SER A 35 -1.31 -0.84 -15.20
N VAL A 36 -1.55 -1.29 -16.43
CA VAL A 36 -2.37 -0.52 -17.38
C VAL A 36 -3.77 -0.32 -16.83
N GLU A 37 -4.31 -1.34 -16.19
CA GLU A 37 -5.68 -1.29 -15.68
C GLU A 37 -5.83 -0.43 -14.45
N ASN A 38 -4.89 -0.54 -13.53
CA ASN A 38 -5.01 0.11 -12.21
C ASN A 38 -4.19 1.39 -12.07
N GLY A 39 -3.26 1.63 -12.98
CA GLY A 39 -2.32 2.71 -12.80
C GLY A 39 -1.36 2.38 -11.67
N HIS A 40 -0.97 3.38 -10.92
CA HIS A 40 -0.13 3.17 -9.74
C HIS A 40 -0.96 2.61 -8.59
N TYR A 41 -0.44 1.59 -7.92
CA TYR A 41 -1.20 0.96 -6.84
C TYR A 41 -0.26 0.32 -5.82
N ALA A 42 -0.82 0.03 -4.65
CA ALA A 42 -0.16 -0.78 -3.64
C ALA A 42 -0.94 -2.09 -3.52
N ARG A 43 -0.23 -3.19 -3.36
CA ARG A 43 -0.90 -4.49 -3.23
C ARG A 43 -0.35 -5.25 -2.02
N PHE A 44 -1.24 -5.99 -1.40
CA PHE A 44 -0.90 -6.81 -0.24
C PHE A 44 -1.47 -8.20 -0.44
N GLU A 45 -0.65 -9.23 -0.18
CA GLU A 45 -1.08 -10.60 -0.32
C GLU A 45 -2.06 -11.01 0.78
N ALA A 46 -1.75 -10.64 2.01
CA ALA A 46 -2.55 -11.04 3.16
C ALA A 46 -3.61 -9.98 3.46
N LYS A 47 -4.85 -10.43 3.64
CA LYS A 47 -5.95 -9.53 3.97
C LYS A 47 -5.70 -8.78 5.27
N ALA A 48 -5.16 -9.48 6.28
CA ALA A 48 -4.87 -8.86 7.57
C ALA A 48 -3.88 -7.71 7.43
N ASP A 49 -2.86 -7.89 6.58
CA ASP A 49 -1.88 -6.85 6.35
C ASP A 49 -2.51 -5.65 5.63
N ALA A 50 -3.35 -5.92 4.65
CA ALA A 50 -4.04 -4.87 3.92
C ALA A 50 -4.93 -4.05 4.84
N MET A 51 -5.64 -4.71 5.74
CA MET A 51 -6.50 -4.03 6.70
C MET A 51 -5.68 -3.15 7.65
N LYS A 52 -4.55 -3.66 8.10
CA LYS A 52 -3.66 -2.92 8.97
C LYS A 52 -3.16 -1.65 8.28
N PHE A 53 -2.77 -1.78 7.04
CA PHE A 53 -2.32 -0.65 6.23
C PHE A 53 -3.44 0.38 6.06
N LYS A 54 -4.62 -0.10 5.69
CA LYS A 54 -5.77 0.77 5.46
C LYS A 54 -6.12 1.58 6.70
N LEU A 55 -6.16 0.92 7.85
CA LEU A 55 -6.53 1.59 9.10
C LEU A 55 -5.49 2.61 9.54
N THR A 56 -4.23 2.37 9.20
CA THR A 56 -3.15 3.26 9.61
C THR A 56 -2.99 4.46 8.70
N TRP A 57 -3.08 4.25 7.39
CA TRP A 57 -2.68 5.27 6.42
C TRP A 57 -3.82 5.84 5.58
N LEU A 58 -4.73 4.99 5.08
CA LEU A 58 -5.69 5.43 4.08
C LEU A 58 -6.71 6.47 4.54
N PRO A 59 -7.10 6.55 5.82
CA PRO A 59 -8.02 7.61 6.23
C PRO A 59 -7.52 9.00 5.88
N ASP A 60 -6.20 9.18 5.83
CA ASP A 60 -5.59 10.46 5.52
C ASP A 60 -5.39 10.69 4.02
N TRP A 61 -5.65 9.67 3.21
CA TRP A 61 -5.27 9.69 1.81
C TRP A 61 -6.44 9.62 0.84
N ARG A 62 -7.62 9.74 1.33
CA ARG A 62 -8.83 9.69 0.50
C ARG A 62 -9.16 10.97 -0.20
#